data_8a19c9e0f82b0e79195cba0492c1408f
#
_entry.id   8a19c9e0f82b0e79195cba0492c1408f
#
_cell.length_a   1.000
_cell.length_b   1.000
_cell.length_c   1.000
_cell.angle_alpha   90.00
_cell.angle_beta   90.00
_cell.angle_gamma   90.00
#
_symmetry.space_group_name_H-M   'P 1'
#
loop_
_entity.id
_entity.type
_entity.pdbx_description
1 polymer ?
#
loop_
_entity_poly.entity_id
_entity_poly.type
_entity_poly.pdbx_seq_one_letter_code
_entity_poly.pdbx_strand_id
1 'polypeptide(L)'
;NQAKTYWVAGQVYFKIYEDEFNKKAMNASYDQNIMDENLLKSVDAYIKCAELDVKPNEKGKIKPKYQKEIKSTLKQYTNYLVNEGLENFNKKNYESAVNLWGKYLDMPKVPVMQSENLKADTMYNEIKFYTVHAASSVPSKKQEAIKFMEELKNDNYKAETMYEWLYDA
;
A
#
# COMPACT_ATOMS: atom_id res chain seq x y z
N ASN A 1 18.67 17.44 7.53
CA ASN A 1 18.52 16.01 7.78
C ASN A 1 17.46 15.46 6.80
N GLN A 2 17.89 14.62 5.85
CA GLN A 2 17.03 14.09 4.79
C GLN A 2 15.82 13.32 5.35
N ALA A 3 15.99 12.54 6.41
CA ALA A 3 14.88 11.83 7.04
C ALA A 3 13.75 12.78 7.49
N LYS A 4 14.11 13.93 8.08
CA LYS A 4 13.12 14.94 8.47
C LYS A 4 12.34 15.50 7.28
N THR A 5 12.99 15.69 6.13
CA THR A 5 12.33 16.17 4.91
C THR A 5 11.23 15.20 4.47
N TYR A 6 11.52 13.90 4.46
CA TYR A 6 10.53 12.88 4.11
C TYR A 6 9.45 12.70 5.18
N TRP A 7 9.79 12.89 6.45
CA TRP A 7 8.80 12.92 7.53
C TRP A 7 7.75 14.01 7.28
N VAL A 8 8.22 15.24 7.01
CA VAL A 8 7.32 16.39 6.73
C VAL A 8 6.54 16.16 5.42
N ALA A 9 7.19 15.63 4.38
CA ALA A 9 6.51 15.33 3.12
C ALA A 9 5.36 14.33 3.33
N GLY A 10 5.57 13.29 4.13
CA GLY A 10 4.52 12.33 4.48
C GLY A 10 3.31 13.00 5.15
N GLN A 11 3.56 13.91 6.08
CA GLN A 11 2.49 14.67 6.74
C GLN A 11 1.73 15.58 5.77
N VAL A 12 2.44 16.25 4.86
CA VAL A 12 1.81 17.15 3.87
C VAL A 12 0.93 16.37 2.91
N TYR A 13 1.44 15.26 2.35
CA TYR A 13 0.64 14.43 1.45
C TYR A 13 -0.58 13.83 2.15
N PHE A 14 -0.40 13.37 3.39
CA PHE A 14 -1.55 12.85 4.14
C PHE A 14 -2.59 13.92 4.42
N LYS A 15 -2.18 15.16 4.67
CA LYS A 15 -3.12 16.27 4.86
C LYS A 15 -3.96 16.53 3.61
N ILE A 16 -3.37 16.42 2.43
CA ILE A 16 -4.12 16.56 1.16
C ILE A 16 -5.13 15.41 1.00
N TYR A 17 -4.72 14.16 1.30
CA TYR A 17 -5.62 13.02 1.34
C TYR A 17 -6.79 13.26 2.30
N GLU A 18 -6.49 13.68 3.51
CA GLU A 18 -7.47 13.93 4.59
C GLU A 18 -8.48 15.03 4.23
N ASP A 19 -8.04 16.07 3.54
CA ASP A 19 -8.91 17.15 3.09
C ASP A 19 -9.92 16.66 2.04
N GLU A 20 -9.50 15.82 1.08
CA GLU A 20 -10.40 15.20 0.10
C GLU A 20 -11.32 14.16 0.78
N PHE A 21 -10.79 13.35 1.70
CA PHE A 21 -11.56 12.39 2.48
C PHE A 21 -12.67 13.08 3.31
N ASN A 22 -12.37 14.22 3.92
CA ASN A 22 -13.36 15.00 4.69
C ASN A 22 -14.44 15.58 3.79
N LYS A 23 -14.09 16.08 2.59
CA LYS A 23 -15.09 16.51 1.59
C LYS A 23 -16.03 15.37 1.24
N LYS A 24 -15.49 14.18 0.95
CA LYS A 24 -16.25 12.96 0.68
C LYS A 24 -17.18 12.61 1.84
N ALA A 25 -16.70 12.62 3.06
CA ALA A 25 -17.48 12.31 4.26
C ALA A 25 -18.64 13.31 4.49
N MET A 26 -18.47 14.56 4.05
CA MET A 26 -19.50 15.61 4.11
C MET A 26 -20.41 15.64 2.88
N ASN A 27 -20.32 14.66 1.97
CA ASN A 27 -21.01 14.65 0.67
C ASN A 27 -20.75 15.91 -0.17
N ALA A 28 -19.59 16.55 -0.01
CA ALA A 28 -19.14 17.63 -0.85
C ALA A 28 -18.38 17.09 -2.08
N SER A 29 -18.14 17.95 -3.06
CA SER A 29 -17.34 17.57 -4.24
C SER A 29 -15.90 17.29 -3.81
N TYR A 30 -15.37 16.13 -4.14
CA TYR A 30 -14.01 15.68 -3.87
C TYR A 30 -13.38 15.07 -5.12
N ASP A 31 -12.05 14.94 -5.13
CA ASP A 31 -11.31 14.31 -6.21
C ASP A 31 -10.66 13.01 -5.71
N GLN A 32 -11.19 11.86 -6.18
CA GLN A 32 -10.70 10.55 -5.81
C GLN A 32 -9.25 10.33 -6.25
N ASN A 33 -8.84 10.84 -7.41
CA ASN A 33 -7.47 10.66 -7.90
C ASN A 33 -6.47 11.43 -7.03
N ILE A 34 -6.80 12.67 -6.65
CA ILE A 34 -5.98 13.46 -5.71
C ILE A 34 -5.87 12.73 -4.37
N MET A 35 -6.96 12.16 -3.88
CA MET A 35 -7.01 11.42 -2.63
C MET A 35 -6.09 10.19 -2.69
N ASP A 36 -6.27 9.33 -3.67
CA ASP A 36 -5.52 8.08 -3.83
C ASP A 36 -4.01 8.35 -4.04
N GLU A 37 -3.68 9.30 -4.92
CA GLU A 37 -2.30 9.67 -5.21
C GLU A 37 -1.57 10.20 -3.97
N ASN A 38 -2.21 11.02 -3.17
CA ASN A 38 -1.59 11.61 -1.99
C ASN A 38 -1.49 10.63 -0.82
N LEU A 39 -2.41 9.66 -0.71
CA LEU A 39 -2.24 8.54 0.22
C LEU A 39 -0.99 7.72 -0.14
N LEU A 40 -0.83 7.34 -1.41
CA LEU A 40 0.34 6.61 -1.89
C LEU A 40 1.65 7.39 -1.69
N LYS A 41 1.68 8.67 -2.04
CA LYS A 41 2.84 9.56 -1.81
C LYS A 41 3.21 9.68 -0.33
N SER A 42 2.21 9.74 0.56
CA SER A 42 2.44 9.78 1.99
C SER A 42 3.10 8.50 2.49
N VAL A 43 2.59 7.33 2.05
CA VAL A 43 3.19 6.03 2.37
C VAL A 43 4.65 5.97 1.90
N ASP A 44 4.91 6.33 0.64
CA ASP A 44 6.26 6.31 0.07
C ASP A 44 7.22 7.24 0.82
N ALA A 45 6.75 8.42 1.21
CA ALA A 45 7.55 9.36 1.99
C ALA A 45 7.90 8.81 3.38
N TYR A 46 6.97 8.17 4.07
CA TYR A 46 7.24 7.54 5.36
C TYR A 46 8.18 6.33 5.26
N ILE A 47 8.02 5.48 4.23
CA ILE A 47 8.95 4.39 3.97
C ILE A 47 10.36 4.94 3.74
N LYS A 48 10.48 5.98 2.92
CA LYS A 48 11.77 6.63 2.65
C LYS A 48 12.36 7.28 3.88
N CYS A 49 11.54 7.91 4.71
CA CYS A 49 11.97 8.43 6.01
C CYS A 49 12.54 7.31 6.90
N ALA A 50 11.84 6.17 7.00
CA ALA A 50 12.29 5.04 7.82
C ALA A 50 13.65 4.48 7.36
N GLU A 51 13.86 4.35 6.05
CA GLU A 51 15.12 3.93 5.46
C GLU A 51 16.29 4.87 5.79
N LEU A 52 16.04 6.17 5.78
CA LEU A 52 17.06 7.19 6.03
C LEU A 52 17.33 7.38 7.52
N ASP A 53 16.31 7.17 8.36
CA ASP A 53 16.39 7.38 9.80
C ASP A 53 17.33 6.37 10.50
N VAL A 54 17.55 5.20 9.90
CA VAL A 54 18.48 4.17 10.40
C VAL A 54 19.87 4.26 9.81
N LYS A 55 20.16 5.25 8.96
CA LYS A 55 21.50 5.48 8.41
C LYS A 55 22.38 6.24 9.41
N PRO A 56 23.70 5.97 9.42
CA PRO A 56 24.63 6.75 10.23
C PRO A 56 24.60 8.24 9.88
N ASN A 57 24.67 9.08 10.88
CA ASN A 57 24.85 10.54 10.71
C ASN A 57 26.33 10.85 10.34
N GLU A 58 26.65 12.13 10.12
CA GLU A 58 27.99 12.62 9.78
C GLU A 58 29.09 12.18 10.79
N LYS A 59 28.71 11.85 12.02
CA LYS A 59 29.60 11.34 13.08
C LYS A 59 29.64 9.81 13.16
N GLY A 60 29.07 9.10 12.15
CA GLY A 60 29.00 7.63 12.10
C GLY A 60 28.05 7.01 13.12
N LYS A 61 27.21 7.79 13.81
CA LYS A 61 26.27 7.28 14.82
C LYS A 61 24.87 7.10 14.24
N ILE A 62 24.26 5.94 14.53
CA ILE A 62 22.86 5.66 14.21
C ILE A 62 22.00 6.10 15.40
N LYS A 63 21.09 7.05 15.18
CA LYS A 63 20.15 7.56 16.20
C LYS A 63 18.75 7.69 15.56
N PRO A 64 18.00 6.59 15.45
CA PRO A 64 16.67 6.61 14.88
C PRO A 64 15.75 7.50 15.71
N LYS A 65 14.95 8.32 15.04
CA LYS A 65 14.03 9.25 15.68
C LYS A 65 12.58 8.97 15.31
N TYR A 66 12.33 8.47 14.11
CA TYR A 66 10.99 8.39 13.53
C TYR A 66 10.42 6.97 13.45
N GLN A 67 11.22 5.92 13.68
CA GLN A 67 10.84 4.52 13.47
C GLN A 67 9.52 4.13 14.14
N LYS A 68 9.36 4.46 15.41
CA LYS A 68 8.16 4.10 16.19
C LYS A 68 6.90 4.76 15.64
N GLU A 69 7.00 6.06 15.32
CA GLU A 69 5.87 6.82 14.81
C GLU A 69 5.51 6.38 13.38
N ILE A 70 6.52 6.17 12.52
CA ILE A 70 6.31 5.65 11.15
C ILE A 70 5.62 4.30 11.19
N LYS A 71 6.08 3.39 12.04
CA LYS A 71 5.46 2.07 12.19
C LYS A 71 3.97 2.19 12.55
N SER A 72 3.64 3.00 13.54
CA SER A 72 2.27 3.23 13.96
C SER A 72 1.42 3.86 12.84
N THR A 73 1.98 4.84 12.13
CA THR A 73 1.31 5.52 11.02
C THR A 73 1.07 4.57 9.86
N LEU A 74 2.08 3.83 9.41
CA LEU A 74 1.93 2.88 8.31
C LEU A 74 0.96 1.75 8.66
N LYS A 75 0.93 1.29 9.91
CA LYS A 75 -0.06 0.33 10.39
C LYS A 75 -1.50 0.86 10.23
N GLN A 76 -1.72 2.11 10.58
CA GLN A 76 -3.02 2.74 10.38
C GLN A 76 -3.35 2.88 8.88
N TYR A 77 -2.35 3.23 8.06
CA TYR A 77 -2.54 3.43 6.63
C TYR A 77 -2.86 2.15 5.86
N THR A 78 -2.53 0.97 6.40
CA THR A 78 -2.98 -0.29 5.79
C THR A 78 -4.50 -0.33 5.63
N ASN A 79 -5.27 0.17 6.60
CA ASN A 79 -6.72 0.23 6.51
C ASN A 79 -7.19 1.21 5.42
N TYR A 80 -6.54 2.36 5.29
CA TYR A 80 -6.89 3.32 4.24
C TYR A 80 -6.59 2.75 2.85
N LEU A 81 -5.43 2.12 2.65
CA LEU A 81 -5.07 1.47 1.39
C LEU A 81 -6.06 0.39 0.99
N VAL A 82 -6.50 -0.43 1.94
CA VAL A 82 -7.49 -1.50 1.71
C VAL A 82 -8.85 -0.89 1.34
N ASN A 83 -9.33 0.09 2.08
CA ASN A 83 -10.66 0.68 1.88
C ASN A 83 -10.75 1.49 0.58
N GLU A 84 -9.75 2.33 0.28
CA GLU A 84 -9.74 3.09 -0.97
C GLU A 84 -9.54 2.17 -2.18
N GLY A 85 -8.76 1.09 -2.03
CA GLY A 85 -8.65 0.06 -3.05
C GLY A 85 -10.00 -0.61 -3.34
N LEU A 86 -10.77 -0.95 -2.31
CA LEU A 86 -12.11 -1.54 -2.45
C LEU A 86 -13.08 -0.59 -3.13
N GLU A 87 -13.05 0.69 -2.78
CA GLU A 87 -13.89 1.69 -3.41
C GLU A 87 -13.58 1.84 -4.90
N ASN A 88 -12.29 1.92 -5.25
CA ASN A 88 -11.86 1.98 -6.65
C ASN A 88 -12.26 0.71 -7.41
N PHE A 89 -12.11 -0.46 -6.80
CA PHE A 89 -12.53 -1.73 -7.39
C PHE A 89 -14.04 -1.74 -7.70
N ASN A 90 -14.86 -1.31 -6.76
CA ASN A 90 -16.32 -1.23 -6.93
C ASN A 90 -16.73 -0.23 -8.03
N LYS A 91 -15.95 0.82 -8.22
CA LYS A 91 -16.12 1.81 -9.31
C LYS A 91 -15.50 1.36 -10.63
N LYS A 92 -14.90 0.15 -10.68
CA LYS A 92 -14.15 -0.39 -11.83
C LYS A 92 -12.90 0.40 -12.21
N ASN A 93 -12.38 1.20 -11.30
CA ASN A 93 -11.08 1.88 -11.42
C ASN A 93 -9.95 0.91 -11.04
N TYR A 94 -9.83 -0.17 -11.79
CA TYR A 94 -8.98 -1.30 -11.45
C TYR A 94 -7.49 -0.95 -11.32
N GLU A 95 -7.01 -0.03 -12.13
CA GLU A 95 -5.61 0.42 -12.02
C GLU A 95 -5.31 1.09 -10.67
N SER A 96 -6.18 1.98 -10.22
CA SER A 96 -6.06 2.60 -8.89
C SER A 96 -6.18 1.57 -7.78
N ALA A 97 -7.13 0.62 -7.89
CA ALA A 97 -7.28 -0.47 -6.92
C ALA A 97 -5.99 -1.30 -6.80
N VAL A 98 -5.40 -1.69 -7.94
CA VAL A 98 -4.12 -2.44 -7.98
C VAL A 98 -2.98 -1.64 -7.34
N ASN A 99 -2.88 -0.34 -7.60
CA ASN A 99 -1.83 0.51 -7.04
C ASN A 99 -1.96 0.61 -5.51
N LEU A 100 -3.16 0.82 -4.98
CA LEU A 100 -3.44 0.92 -3.55
C LEU A 100 -3.23 -0.41 -2.82
N TRP A 101 -3.82 -1.49 -3.33
CA TRP A 101 -3.67 -2.82 -2.75
C TRP A 101 -2.25 -3.38 -2.93
N GLY A 102 -1.60 -3.11 -4.06
CA GLY A 102 -0.19 -3.46 -4.27
C GLY A 102 0.71 -2.82 -3.21
N LYS A 103 0.45 -1.55 -2.86
CA LYS A 103 1.16 -0.88 -1.77
C LYS A 103 0.92 -1.55 -0.40
N TYR A 104 -0.31 -1.95 -0.11
CA TYR A 104 -0.63 -2.74 1.09
C TYR A 104 0.11 -4.09 1.11
N LEU A 105 0.09 -4.82 -0.02
CA LEU A 105 0.74 -6.13 -0.16
C LEU A 105 2.28 -6.06 -0.09
N ASP A 106 2.87 -4.90 -0.34
CA ASP A 106 4.31 -4.67 -0.19
C ASP A 106 4.72 -4.28 1.23
N MET A 107 3.78 -3.91 2.12
CA MET A 107 4.09 -3.53 3.50
C MET A 107 4.92 -4.57 4.29
N PRO A 108 4.70 -5.89 4.18
CA PRO A 108 5.54 -6.89 4.87
C PRO A 108 7.01 -6.86 4.47
N LYS A 109 7.36 -6.27 3.32
CA LYS A 109 8.76 -6.13 2.84
C LYS A 109 9.44 -4.90 3.45
N VAL A 110 8.69 -3.97 4.01
CA VAL A 110 9.21 -2.75 4.61
C VAL A 110 9.82 -3.08 5.98
N PRO A 111 11.12 -2.84 6.22
CA PRO A 111 11.80 -3.29 7.45
C PRO A 111 11.10 -2.86 8.73
N VAL A 112 10.61 -1.62 8.82
CA VAL A 112 9.92 -1.11 10.01
C VAL A 112 8.57 -1.79 10.26
N MET A 113 7.98 -2.44 9.25
CA MET A 113 6.68 -3.12 9.32
C MET A 113 6.78 -4.63 9.54
N GLN A 114 7.95 -5.24 9.44
CA GLN A 114 8.11 -6.70 9.51
C GLN A 114 7.55 -7.32 10.81
N SER A 115 7.65 -6.62 11.94
CA SER A 115 7.12 -7.10 13.22
C SER A 115 5.60 -7.07 13.32
N GLU A 116 4.89 -6.44 12.39
CA GLU A 116 3.42 -6.41 12.35
C GLU A 116 2.81 -7.71 11.80
N ASN A 117 3.62 -8.56 11.17
CA ASN A 117 3.22 -9.87 10.66
C ASN A 117 1.92 -9.85 9.82
N LEU A 118 1.81 -8.86 8.93
CA LEU A 118 0.59 -8.64 8.12
C LEU A 118 0.17 -9.86 7.29
N LYS A 119 1.14 -10.70 6.87
CA LYS A 119 0.85 -11.92 6.11
C LYS A 119 0.05 -12.97 6.89
N ALA A 120 0.05 -12.90 8.22
CA ALA A 120 -0.74 -13.80 9.06
C ALA A 120 -2.21 -13.37 9.17
N ASP A 121 -2.56 -12.17 8.72
CA ASP A 121 -3.93 -11.71 8.65
C ASP A 121 -4.66 -12.44 7.50
N THR A 122 -5.83 -13.01 7.81
CA THR A 122 -6.67 -13.68 6.81
C THR A 122 -7.04 -12.77 5.65
N MET A 123 -7.17 -11.48 5.90
CA MET A 123 -7.45 -10.47 4.88
C MET A 123 -6.30 -10.30 3.87
N TYR A 124 -5.06 -10.61 4.23
CA TYR A 124 -3.90 -10.39 3.35
C TYR A 124 -4.01 -11.18 2.03
N ASN A 125 -4.31 -12.47 2.10
CA ASN A 125 -4.49 -13.30 0.91
C ASN A 125 -5.80 -12.99 0.18
N GLU A 126 -6.84 -12.55 0.90
CA GLU A 126 -8.09 -12.11 0.27
C GLU A 126 -7.86 -10.84 -0.58
N ILE A 127 -7.18 -9.84 -0.05
CA ILE A 127 -6.82 -8.62 -0.81
C ILE A 127 -5.91 -8.97 -1.99
N LYS A 128 -4.95 -9.88 -1.81
CA LYS A 128 -4.12 -10.37 -2.90
C LYS A 128 -4.95 -11.00 -4.02
N PHE A 129 -5.96 -11.80 -3.68
CA PHE A 129 -6.89 -12.41 -4.65
C PHE A 129 -7.69 -11.35 -5.42
N TYR A 130 -8.25 -10.34 -4.73
CA TYR A 130 -8.94 -9.24 -5.42
C TYR A 130 -8.00 -8.39 -6.27
N THR A 131 -6.74 -8.25 -5.83
CA THR A 131 -5.71 -7.56 -6.64
C THR A 131 -5.44 -8.31 -7.94
N VAL A 132 -5.38 -9.64 -7.91
CA VAL A 132 -5.27 -10.47 -9.13
C VAL A 132 -6.44 -10.18 -10.07
N HIS A 133 -7.66 -10.20 -9.56
CA HIS A 133 -8.86 -9.95 -10.37
C HIS A 133 -8.83 -8.55 -11.02
N ALA A 134 -8.47 -7.52 -10.26
CA ALA A 134 -8.34 -6.16 -10.79
C ALA A 134 -7.20 -6.06 -11.82
N ALA A 135 -6.03 -6.60 -11.50
CA ALA A 135 -4.84 -6.55 -12.37
C ALA A 135 -5.04 -7.30 -13.69
N SER A 136 -5.77 -8.40 -13.68
CA SER A 136 -6.12 -9.14 -14.92
C SER A 136 -6.97 -8.33 -15.89
N SER A 137 -7.69 -7.32 -15.39
CA SER A 137 -8.50 -6.41 -16.20
C SER A 137 -7.72 -5.21 -16.74
N VAL A 138 -6.44 -5.05 -16.36
CA VAL A 138 -5.59 -3.93 -16.75
C VAL A 138 -4.39 -4.45 -17.55
N PRO A 139 -4.31 -4.20 -18.87
CA PRO A 139 -3.24 -4.76 -19.71
C PRO A 139 -1.82 -4.49 -19.20
N SER A 140 -1.57 -3.29 -18.66
CA SER A 140 -0.28 -2.88 -18.10
C SER A 140 0.07 -3.62 -16.79
N LYS A 141 -0.89 -4.29 -16.14
CA LYS A 141 -0.75 -5.00 -14.84
C LYS A 141 -0.74 -6.53 -14.97
N LYS A 142 -0.75 -7.05 -16.19
CA LYS A 142 -0.81 -8.51 -16.43
C LYS A 142 0.32 -9.27 -15.72
N GLN A 143 1.54 -8.78 -15.74
CA GLN A 143 2.67 -9.43 -15.07
C GLN A 143 2.53 -9.41 -13.53
N GLU A 144 1.93 -8.37 -13.00
CA GLU A 144 1.63 -8.26 -11.56
C GLU A 144 0.54 -9.27 -11.16
N ALA A 145 -0.49 -9.44 -12.00
CA ALA A 145 -1.51 -10.47 -11.80
C ALA A 145 -0.89 -11.88 -11.75
N ILE A 146 -0.07 -12.25 -12.75
CA ILE A 146 0.61 -13.55 -12.81
C ILE A 146 1.45 -13.79 -11.54
N LYS A 147 2.23 -12.81 -11.12
CA LYS A 147 3.04 -12.88 -9.90
C LYS A 147 2.19 -13.21 -8.68
N PHE A 148 1.08 -12.50 -8.48
CA PHE A 148 0.21 -12.74 -7.32
C PHE A 148 -0.55 -14.06 -7.41
N MET A 149 -0.92 -14.53 -8.60
CA MET A 149 -1.48 -15.87 -8.81
C MET A 149 -0.50 -16.95 -8.34
N GLU A 150 0.78 -16.84 -8.73
CA GLU A 150 1.83 -17.76 -8.29
C GLU A 150 2.02 -17.75 -6.77
N GLU A 151 2.02 -16.57 -6.15
CA GLU A 151 2.13 -16.42 -4.70
C GLU A 151 0.94 -17.10 -3.99
N LEU A 152 -0.31 -16.84 -4.44
CA LEU A 152 -1.52 -17.43 -3.86
C LEU A 152 -1.56 -18.94 -4.01
N LYS A 153 -1.14 -19.44 -5.19
CA LYS A 153 -1.00 -20.88 -5.45
C LYS A 153 -0.02 -21.52 -4.45
N ASN A 154 1.14 -20.91 -4.25
CA ASN A 154 2.17 -21.39 -3.33
C ASN A 154 1.73 -21.31 -1.85
N ASP A 155 0.93 -20.31 -1.51
CA ASP A 155 0.31 -20.17 -0.19
C ASP A 155 -0.90 -21.13 0.02
N ASN A 156 -1.22 -21.95 -0.98
CA ASN A 156 -2.40 -22.84 -1.01
C ASN A 156 -3.73 -22.11 -0.80
N TYR A 157 -3.79 -20.83 -1.21
CA TYR A 157 -5.00 -20.02 -1.13
C TYR A 157 -5.73 -20.05 -2.47
N LYS A 158 -6.92 -20.65 -2.52
CA LYS A 158 -7.69 -20.85 -3.76
C LYS A 158 -6.83 -21.42 -4.90
N ALA A 159 -5.95 -22.38 -4.57
CA ALA A 159 -4.91 -22.87 -5.46
C ALA A 159 -5.48 -23.42 -6.78
N GLU A 160 -6.58 -24.14 -6.76
CA GLU A 160 -7.23 -24.67 -7.97
C GLU A 160 -7.61 -23.55 -8.95
N THR A 161 -8.26 -22.50 -8.45
CA THR A 161 -8.60 -21.32 -9.25
C THR A 161 -7.34 -20.63 -9.81
N MET A 162 -6.26 -20.57 -9.02
CA MET A 162 -5.00 -19.99 -9.48
C MET A 162 -4.34 -20.81 -10.58
N TYR A 163 -4.43 -22.15 -10.53
CA TYR A 163 -3.94 -23.00 -11.62
C TYR A 163 -4.71 -22.76 -12.92
N GLU A 164 -6.04 -22.67 -12.85
CA GLU A 164 -6.88 -22.38 -14.02
C GLU A 164 -6.53 -21.03 -14.64
N TRP A 165 -6.47 -19.96 -13.81
CA TRP A 165 -6.18 -18.62 -14.31
C TRP A 165 -4.76 -18.47 -14.87
N LEU A 166 -3.77 -19.17 -14.29
CA LEU A 166 -2.40 -19.18 -14.82
C LEU A 166 -2.30 -19.92 -16.16
N TYR A 167 -3.15 -20.92 -16.38
CA TYR A 167 -3.20 -21.63 -17.66
C TYR A 167 -3.74 -20.74 -18.79
N ASP A 168 -4.69 -19.87 -18.48
CA ASP A 168 -5.35 -18.96 -19.43
C ASP A 168 -4.59 -17.62 -19.61
N ALA A 169 -3.58 -17.33 -18.81
CA ALA A 169 -2.86 -16.04 -18.78
C ALA A 169 -1.73 -15.96 -19.82
#